data_b2a6c6e724b9c397a25773696f9e9cd5
#
_entry.id   b2a6c6e724b9c397a25773696f9e9cd5
#
_cell.length_a   1.000
_cell.length_b   1.000
_cell.length_c   1.000
_cell.angle_alpha   90.00
_cell.angle_beta   90.00
_cell.angle_gamma   90.00
#
_symmetry.space_group_name_H-M   'P 1'
#
loop_
_entity.id
_entity.type
_entity.pdbx_description
1 polymer ?
#
loop_
_entity_poly.entity_id
_entity_poly.type
_entity_poly.pdbx_seq_one_letter_code
_entity_poly.pdbx_strand_id
1 'polypeptide(L)'
;MCIRDRPNAGGRCPATTASVDIESCELKGDEGAAQLQQTFVDPDFSAEQNAFYYVRVLENPTCRWTTLLANSANEDLPADVPATEQERGWSSPIWLNAVDKDLSGAVVSAQ
;
A
#
# COMPACT_ATOMS: atom_id res chain seq x y z
N MET A 1 4.50 8.30 -3.02
CA MET A 1 4.23 9.03 -1.76
C MET A 1 3.91 8.00 -0.68
N CYS A 2 4.38 8.24 0.53
CA CYS A 2 4.07 7.42 1.70
C CYS A 2 3.14 8.22 2.60
N ILE A 3 2.02 7.65 3.03
CA ILE A 3 1.01 8.41 3.79
C ILE A 3 1.50 8.80 5.18
N ARG A 4 2.30 7.97 5.83
CA ARG A 4 2.86 8.25 7.17
C ARG A 4 4.24 8.84 7.14
N ASP A 5 5.05 8.46 6.17
CA ASP A 5 6.46 8.75 6.14
C ASP A 5 6.86 9.42 4.84
N ARG A 6 7.98 10.14 4.89
CA ARG A 6 8.58 10.68 3.66
C ARG A 6 9.31 9.58 2.91
N PRO A 7 9.28 9.59 1.58
CA PRO A 7 10.13 8.70 0.79
C PRO A 7 11.59 8.83 1.22
N ASN A 8 12.30 7.71 1.23
CA ASN A 8 13.75 7.74 1.43
C ASN A 8 14.47 8.35 0.20
N ALA A 9 15.79 8.50 0.27
CA ALA A 9 16.60 9.05 -0.82
C ALA A 9 16.46 8.29 -2.16
N GLY A 10 15.99 7.05 -2.13
CA GLY A 10 15.67 6.24 -3.32
C GLY A 10 14.21 6.35 -3.79
N GLY A 11 13.42 7.29 -3.26
CA GLY A 11 12.02 7.50 -3.63
C GLY A 11 11.08 6.39 -3.14
N ARG A 12 11.53 5.51 -2.24
CA ARG A 12 10.73 4.41 -1.71
C ARG A 12 10.18 4.74 -0.33
N CYS A 13 8.99 4.25 -0.05
CA CYS A 13 8.46 4.29 1.30
C CYS A 13 9.33 3.44 2.24
N PRO A 14 9.59 3.89 3.49
CA PRO A 14 10.19 3.04 4.49
C PRO A 14 9.43 1.72 4.62
N ALA A 15 10.13 0.66 4.99
CA ALA A 15 9.46 -0.58 5.37
C ALA A 15 8.68 -0.34 6.67
N THR A 16 7.55 -1.00 6.82
CA THR A 16 6.85 -1.03 8.12
C THR A 16 7.74 -1.69 9.17
N THR A 17 7.69 -1.21 10.40
CA THR A 17 8.31 -1.84 11.56
C THR A 17 7.37 -2.83 12.25
N ALA A 18 6.09 -2.86 11.82
CA ALA A 18 5.13 -3.83 12.32
C ALA A 18 5.58 -5.25 11.99
N SER A 19 5.46 -6.12 12.96
CA SER A 19 5.77 -7.55 12.86
C SER A 19 4.70 -8.37 13.56
N VAL A 20 4.67 -9.66 13.32
CA VAL A 20 3.75 -10.58 14.00
C VAL A 20 4.56 -11.59 14.81
N ASP A 21 4.08 -11.87 16.00
CA ASP A 21 4.58 -12.99 16.79
C ASP A 21 4.07 -14.28 16.17
N ILE A 22 4.98 -15.19 15.78
CA ILE A 22 4.59 -16.42 15.08
C ILE A 22 4.01 -17.49 16.02
N GLU A 23 4.20 -17.38 17.33
CA GLU A 23 3.64 -18.31 18.31
C GLU A 23 2.20 -17.92 18.69
N SER A 24 1.98 -16.64 19.01
CA SER A 24 0.66 -16.13 19.39
C SER A 24 -0.15 -15.62 18.19
N CYS A 25 0.51 -15.36 17.07
CA CYS A 25 -0.06 -14.67 15.90
C CYS A 25 -0.61 -13.26 16.20
N GLU A 26 -0.11 -12.64 17.25
CA GLU A 26 -0.45 -11.26 17.61
C GLU A 26 0.45 -10.26 16.89
N LEU A 27 -0.14 -9.14 16.47
CA LEU A 27 0.60 -8.05 15.86
C LEU A 27 1.49 -7.37 16.90
N LYS A 28 2.77 -7.21 16.60
CA LYS A 28 3.73 -6.41 17.35
C LYS A 28 3.95 -5.07 16.68
N GLY A 29 3.76 -3.99 17.43
CA GLY A 29 3.84 -2.61 16.97
C GLY A 29 2.46 -1.95 16.92
N ASP A 30 2.48 -0.64 16.81
CA ASP A 30 1.28 0.22 16.79
C ASP A 30 1.05 0.87 15.41
N GLU A 31 1.75 0.41 14.40
CA GLU A 31 1.64 0.93 13.05
C GLU A 31 0.36 0.44 12.36
N GLY A 32 -0.14 1.29 11.48
CA GLY A 32 -1.35 0.99 10.74
C GLY A 32 -2.58 1.69 11.30
N ALA A 33 -3.67 1.61 10.56
CA ALA A 33 -4.97 2.11 10.94
C ALA A 33 -6.05 1.40 10.13
N ALA A 34 -7.25 1.25 10.71
CA ALA A 34 -8.40 0.70 10.01
C ALA A 34 -8.87 1.59 8.85
N GLN A 35 -8.57 2.88 8.91
CA GLN A 35 -8.85 3.86 7.87
C GLN A 35 -7.66 4.79 7.70
N LEU A 36 -7.31 5.05 6.44
CA LEU A 36 -6.29 6.01 6.06
C LEU A 36 -6.88 6.99 5.06
N GLN A 37 -6.70 8.28 5.33
CA GLN A 37 -7.12 9.35 4.45
C GLN A 37 -5.98 10.34 4.28
N GLN A 38 -5.66 10.68 3.04
CA GLN A 38 -4.60 11.63 2.72
C GLN A 38 -4.94 12.41 1.46
N THR A 39 -4.67 13.71 1.48
CA THR A 39 -4.63 14.53 0.28
C THR A 39 -3.19 14.58 -0.22
N PHE A 40 -3.02 14.31 -1.49
CA PHE A 40 -1.72 14.38 -2.16
C PHE A 40 -1.77 15.43 -3.26
N VAL A 41 -0.73 16.25 -3.32
CA VAL A 41 -0.47 17.17 -4.43
C VAL A 41 0.81 16.73 -5.10
N ASP A 42 0.74 16.45 -6.40
CA ASP A 42 1.92 16.10 -7.19
C ASP A 42 2.67 17.37 -7.57
N PRO A 43 3.89 17.60 -7.04
CA PRO A 43 4.66 18.79 -7.37
C PRO A 43 5.20 18.77 -8.80
N ASP A 44 5.28 17.62 -9.43
CA ASP A 44 5.81 17.43 -10.79
C ASP A 44 4.68 17.31 -11.82
N PHE A 45 3.43 17.55 -11.41
CA PHE A 45 2.28 17.48 -12.30
C PHE A 45 2.40 18.50 -13.46
N SER A 46 2.20 18.01 -14.67
CA SER A 46 2.10 18.84 -15.87
C SER A 46 0.80 18.53 -16.62
N ALA A 47 -0.01 19.56 -16.87
CA ALA A 47 -1.22 19.40 -17.66
C ALA A 47 -0.96 19.06 -19.14
N GLU A 48 0.30 19.16 -19.60
CA GLU A 48 0.71 18.84 -20.96
C GLU A 48 1.12 17.37 -21.13
N GLN A 49 1.11 16.60 -20.05
CA GLN A 49 1.49 15.19 -20.03
C GLN A 49 0.36 14.31 -19.56
N ASN A 50 0.23 13.15 -20.19
CA ASN A 50 -0.67 12.13 -19.68
C ASN A 50 -0.09 11.56 -18.38
N ALA A 51 -0.94 11.40 -17.39
CA ALA A 51 -0.58 10.80 -16.11
C ALA A 51 -1.65 9.82 -15.65
N PHE A 52 -1.31 8.96 -14.73
CA PHE A 52 -2.28 8.18 -13.98
C PHE A 52 -1.86 8.06 -12.53
N TYR A 53 -2.85 8.02 -11.66
CA TYR A 53 -2.65 7.87 -10.23
C TYR A 53 -3.44 6.69 -9.70
N TYR A 54 -2.85 5.96 -8.79
CA TYR A 54 -3.53 4.88 -8.09
C TYR A 54 -3.00 4.79 -6.66
N VAL A 55 -3.79 4.18 -5.81
CA VAL A 55 -3.40 3.93 -4.42
C VAL A 55 -2.96 2.48 -4.28
N ARG A 56 -1.86 2.28 -3.58
CA ARG A 56 -1.41 0.97 -3.13
C ARG A 56 -1.43 0.95 -1.61
N VAL A 57 -2.09 -0.05 -1.07
CA VAL A 57 -2.18 -0.31 0.37
C VAL A 57 -1.36 -1.55 0.70
N LEU A 58 -0.60 -1.49 1.78
CA LEU A 58 0.06 -2.65 2.38
C LEU A 58 -0.57 -2.86 3.75
N GLU A 59 -1.01 -4.08 4.03
CA GLU A 59 -1.42 -4.48 5.37
C GLU A 59 -0.21 -4.73 6.26
N ASN A 60 -0.43 -4.76 7.56
CA ASN A 60 0.57 -5.26 8.47
C ASN A 60 0.76 -6.77 8.26
N PRO A 61 1.95 -7.32 8.53
CA PRO A 61 2.16 -8.76 8.43
C PRO A 61 1.20 -9.52 9.35
N THR A 62 0.75 -10.67 8.88
CA THR A 62 -0.09 -11.60 9.64
C THR A 62 0.49 -13.01 9.57
N CYS A 63 0.12 -13.89 10.49
CA CYS A 63 0.43 -15.31 10.35
C CYS A 63 -0.29 -15.87 9.13
N ARG A 64 0.42 -16.72 8.39
CA ARG A 64 -0.24 -17.54 7.37
C ARG A 64 -1.16 -18.58 8.04
N TRP A 65 -2.16 -19.02 7.29
CA TRP A 65 -3.07 -20.08 7.76
C TRP A 65 -2.33 -21.36 8.16
N THR A 66 -1.21 -21.68 7.47
CA THR A 66 -0.34 -22.84 7.81
C THR A 66 0.30 -22.71 9.18
N THR A 67 0.71 -21.50 9.57
CA THR A 67 1.26 -21.21 10.91
C THR A 67 0.19 -21.35 11.98
N LEU A 68 -1.01 -20.81 11.73
CA LEU A 68 -2.16 -20.96 12.63
C LEU A 68 -2.51 -22.45 12.85
N LEU A 69 -2.47 -23.23 11.77
CA LEU A 69 -2.73 -24.67 11.84
C LEU A 69 -1.64 -25.41 12.64
N ALA A 70 -0.35 -25.14 12.35
CA ALA A 70 0.77 -25.72 13.05
C ALA A 70 0.71 -25.43 14.56
N ASN A 71 0.47 -24.14 14.92
CA ASN A 71 0.31 -23.73 16.32
C ASN A 71 -0.87 -24.45 17.01
N SER A 72 -2.00 -24.61 16.32
CA SER A 72 -3.17 -25.29 16.89
C SER A 72 -2.95 -26.80 17.08
N ALA A 73 -2.12 -27.40 16.24
CA ALA A 73 -1.74 -28.82 16.31
C ALA A 73 -0.54 -29.08 17.23
N ASN A 74 0.12 -28.02 17.71
CA ASN A 74 1.40 -28.09 18.43
C ASN A 74 2.48 -28.82 17.63
N GLU A 75 2.55 -28.51 16.33
CA GLU A 75 3.49 -29.05 15.36
C GLU A 75 4.41 -27.96 14.82
N ASP A 76 5.59 -28.33 14.39
CA ASP A 76 6.52 -27.39 13.76
C ASP A 76 6.09 -27.05 12.33
N LEU A 77 6.23 -25.77 11.97
CA LEU A 77 6.04 -25.33 10.58
C LEU A 77 7.21 -25.86 9.72
N PRO A 78 6.95 -26.47 8.55
CA PRO A 78 8.02 -26.89 7.64
C PRO A 78 8.94 -25.73 7.26
N ALA A 79 10.24 -25.95 7.20
CA ALA A 79 11.25 -24.91 7.02
C ALA A 79 11.16 -24.16 5.67
N ASP A 80 10.54 -24.76 4.67
CA ASP A 80 10.32 -24.19 3.33
C ASP A 80 9.00 -23.39 3.22
N VAL A 81 8.19 -23.37 4.29
CA VAL A 81 6.91 -22.65 4.32
C VAL A 81 7.08 -21.32 5.05
N PRO A 82 6.79 -20.17 4.40
CA PRO A 82 6.84 -18.89 5.09
C PRO A 82 5.82 -18.83 6.23
N ALA A 83 6.25 -18.39 7.41
CA ALA A 83 5.39 -18.29 8.59
C ALA A 83 4.37 -17.14 8.51
N THR A 84 4.71 -16.09 7.78
CA THR A 84 3.92 -14.86 7.72
C THR A 84 3.64 -14.46 6.28
N GLU A 85 2.63 -13.64 6.10
CA GLU A 85 2.30 -13.00 4.83
C GLU A 85 1.95 -11.53 5.04
N GLN A 86 2.11 -10.73 4.00
CA GLN A 86 1.73 -9.33 3.97
C GLN A 86 0.89 -9.08 2.73
N GLU A 87 -0.39 -8.86 2.96
CA GLU A 87 -1.34 -8.58 1.90
C GLU A 87 -1.19 -7.17 1.35
N ARG A 88 -1.67 -6.98 0.13
CA ARG A 88 -1.61 -5.70 -0.55
C ARG A 88 -2.76 -5.54 -1.52
N GLY A 89 -3.29 -4.33 -1.56
CA GLY A 89 -4.35 -3.96 -2.47
C GLY A 89 -3.96 -2.79 -3.36
N TRP A 90 -4.67 -2.64 -4.47
CA TRP A 90 -4.53 -1.51 -5.39
C TRP A 90 -5.91 -0.98 -5.75
N SER A 91 -6.02 0.35 -5.84
CA SER A 91 -7.21 0.96 -6.42
C SER A 91 -7.18 0.86 -7.95
N SER A 92 -8.32 1.12 -8.59
CA SER A 92 -8.33 1.48 -10.00
C SER A 92 -7.51 2.75 -10.24
N PRO A 93 -6.87 2.89 -11.41
CA PRO A 93 -6.18 4.11 -11.77
C PRO A 93 -7.15 5.24 -12.11
N ILE A 94 -6.77 6.46 -11.74
CA ILE A 94 -7.38 7.70 -12.21
C ILE A 94 -6.51 8.22 -13.33
N TRP A 95 -7.03 8.27 -14.53
CA TRP A 95 -6.32 8.73 -15.71
C TRP A 95 -6.51 10.23 -15.89
N LEU A 96 -5.42 10.94 -16.15
CA LEU A 96 -5.40 12.34 -16.55
C LEU A 96 -4.79 12.42 -17.95
N ASN A 97 -5.57 12.92 -18.87
CA ASN A 97 -5.11 13.15 -20.23
C ASN A 97 -4.55 14.56 -20.36
N ALA A 98 -3.47 14.70 -21.13
CA ALA A 98 -2.93 16.01 -21.49
C ALA A 98 -4.03 16.89 -22.12
N VAL A 99 -4.09 18.14 -21.69
CA VAL A 99 -4.98 19.12 -22.31
C VAL A 99 -4.34 19.56 -23.63
N ASP A 100 -4.99 19.26 -24.74
CA ASP A 100 -4.55 19.76 -26.04
C ASP A 100 -4.68 21.27 -26.05
N LYS A 101 -3.60 22.00 -26.34
CA LYS A 101 -3.58 23.47 -26.35
C LYS A 101 -4.60 24.08 -27.33
N ASP A 102 -5.08 23.30 -28.28
CA ASP A 102 -6.10 23.72 -29.26
C ASP A 102 -7.53 23.65 -28.73
N LEU A 103 -7.76 23.09 -27.55
CA LEU A 103 -9.08 22.98 -26.92
C LEU A 103 -9.27 23.96 -25.75
N SER A 104 -8.77 25.15 -25.84
CA SER A 104 -8.88 26.21 -24.79
C SER A 104 -10.30 26.70 -24.52
N GLY A 105 -11.27 25.78 -24.46
CA GLY A 105 -12.69 26.08 -24.18
C GLY A 105 -13.48 24.91 -23.55
N ALA A 106 -12.87 23.76 -23.35
CA ALA A 106 -13.58 22.61 -22.79
C ALA A 106 -13.40 22.56 -21.25
N VAL A 107 -14.44 22.99 -20.55
CA VAL A 107 -14.56 22.74 -19.10
C VAL A 107 -14.84 21.24 -18.88
N VAL A 108 -13.92 20.52 -18.29
CA VAL A 108 -14.15 19.13 -17.88
C VAL A 108 -14.95 19.16 -16.58
N SER A 109 -16.24 18.86 -16.64
CA SER A 109 -17.05 18.54 -15.46
C SER A 109 -16.80 17.06 -15.11
N ALA A 110 -16.18 16.82 -13.95
CA ALA A 110 -16.17 15.50 -13.33
C ALA A 110 -17.57 15.24 -12.74
N GLN A 111 -18.21 14.17 -13.15
CA GLN A 111 -19.38 13.56 -12.49
C GLN A 111 -18.91 12.47 -11.53
#